data_f941f18ccef56c87c7e60e4e1a722d78
#
_entry.id   f941f18ccef56c87c7e60e4e1a722d78
#
_cell.length_a   1.000
_cell.length_b   1.000
_cell.length_c   1.000
_cell.angle_alpha   90.00
_cell.angle_beta   90.00
_cell.angle_gamma   90.00
#
_symmetry.space_group_name_H-M   'P 1'
#
loop_
_entity.id
_entity.type
_entity.pdbx_description
1 polymer ?
#
loop_
_entity_poly.entity_id
_entity_poly.type
_entity_poly.pdbx_seq_one_letter_code
_entity_poly.pdbx_strand_id
1 'polypeptide(L)'
;MSAERKPERSFWRTIDVSLSANDLRKKTMSKGILGRKVGMTQIFEQDGRAIPVTVIEAGPCHVLQIKTVDRDGYEAMQLGFADKPRRLVGRAGRGHVASISSKRSSKLKAAGGSLGTKPECEPKRFVREFRGAATAEVGSEIKVSVLDGVKSVDVTGTSKGCGFSGWMKRHNYAGQRATHGVKKVHRHAGGTSAGTYPGRVRKGKKGAGHYGVDRVTMRNMKVVRVDTENNLLLVHGAVPGPTGGFVIIRETNKVG
;
A
#
# COMPACT_ATOMS: atom_id res chain seq x y z
N MET A 1 5.07 73.54 2.96
CA MET A 1 5.22 72.38 2.05
C MET A 1 5.04 71.13 2.88
N SER A 2 3.82 70.62 2.92
CA SER A 2 3.38 69.45 3.71
C SER A 2 3.42 68.21 2.83
N ALA A 3 4.18 67.21 3.27
CA ALA A 3 4.28 65.94 2.61
C ALA A 3 3.16 65.03 3.07
N GLU A 4 2.23 64.69 2.18
CA GLU A 4 1.17 63.69 2.38
C GLU A 4 1.76 62.28 2.46
N ARG A 5 1.54 61.57 3.58
CA ARG A 5 1.79 60.15 3.73
C ARG A 5 0.64 59.35 3.12
N LYS A 6 0.94 58.56 2.12
CA LYS A 6 0.00 57.57 1.55
C LYS A 6 -0.33 56.47 2.59
N PRO A 7 -1.60 56.01 2.69
CA PRO A 7 -1.96 54.93 3.60
C PRO A 7 -1.45 53.56 3.09
N GLU A 8 -0.85 52.79 4.01
CA GLU A 8 -0.45 51.42 3.78
C GLU A 8 -1.68 50.54 3.52
N ARG A 9 -1.70 49.86 2.38
CA ARG A 9 -2.73 48.87 2.06
C ARG A 9 -2.47 47.59 2.87
N SER A 10 -3.29 47.35 3.86
CA SER A 10 -3.39 46.10 4.58
C SER A 10 -3.84 44.99 3.62
N PHE A 11 -2.89 44.15 3.21
CA PHE A 11 -3.11 43.01 2.32
C PHE A 11 -3.44 41.76 3.15
N TRP A 12 -4.54 41.75 3.88
CA TRP A 12 -5.13 40.53 4.43
C TRP A 12 -6.32 40.16 3.56
N ARG A 13 -6.07 39.33 2.53
CA ARG A 13 -7.15 38.58 1.88
C ARG A 13 -7.61 37.53 2.88
N THR A 14 -8.79 37.69 3.40
CA THR A 14 -9.57 36.60 3.99
C THR A 14 -9.73 35.53 2.95
N ILE A 15 -9.02 34.39 3.11
CA ILE A 15 -9.20 33.23 2.26
C ILE A 15 -10.50 32.59 2.74
N ASP A 16 -11.58 32.86 2.03
CA ASP A 16 -12.81 32.06 2.11
C ASP A 16 -12.47 30.65 1.59
N VAL A 17 -12.16 29.75 2.51
CA VAL A 17 -12.00 28.32 2.21
C VAL A 17 -13.40 27.72 2.10
N SER A 18 -14.08 28.02 1.00
CA SER A 18 -15.18 27.18 0.55
C SER A 18 -14.59 25.83 0.11
N LEU A 19 -14.63 24.84 1.01
CA LEU A 19 -14.22 23.48 0.72
C LEU A 19 -15.04 22.96 -0.46
N SER A 20 -14.40 22.79 -1.61
CA SER A 20 -15.05 22.27 -2.80
C SER A 20 -15.48 20.80 -2.56
N ALA A 21 -16.50 20.33 -3.28
CA ALA A 21 -16.96 18.94 -3.24
C ALA A 21 -15.80 17.92 -3.49
N ASN A 22 -14.72 18.36 -4.16
CA ASN A 22 -13.50 17.59 -4.35
C ASN A 22 -12.64 17.48 -3.08
N ASP A 23 -12.67 18.46 -2.18
CA ASP A 23 -11.96 18.40 -0.89
C ASP A 23 -12.72 17.51 0.11
N LEU A 24 -14.04 17.46 0.03
CA LEU A 24 -14.85 16.50 0.79
C LEU A 24 -14.60 15.06 0.36
N ARG A 25 -14.37 14.80 -0.95
CA ARG A 25 -13.96 13.46 -1.43
C ARG A 25 -12.57 13.02 -0.97
N LYS A 26 -11.67 13.95 -0.66
CA LYS A 26 -10.35 13.62 -0.10
C LYS A 26 -10.38 13.24 1.37
N LYS A 27 -11.45 13.56 2.08
CA LYS A 27 -11.57 13.38 3.54
C LYS A 27 -12.18 12.04 3.96
N THR A 28 -12.90 11.37 3.05
CA THR A 28 -13.44 10.02 3.31
C THR A 28 -12.39 8.96 2.99
N MET A 29 -12.27 7.96 3.85
CA MET A 29 -11.41 6.81 3.59
C MET A 29 -11.88 6.09 2.32
N SER A 30 -10.99 5.92 1.33
CA SER A 30 -11.30 5.03 0.21
C SER A 30 -11.54 3.62 0.76
N LYS A 31 -12.61 2.95 0.28
CA LYS A 31 -12.86 1.56 0.62
C LYS A 31 -11.60 0.74 0.42
N GLY A 32 -11.15 0.05 1.46
CA GLY A 32 -9.90 -0.69 1.37
C GLY A 32 -9.84 -1.84 2.35
N ILE A 33 -9.16 -2.92 1.96
CA ILE A 33 -9.02 -4.12 2.74
C ILE A 33 -7.65 -4.75 2.52
N LEU A 34 -7.18 -5.55 3.47
CA LEU A 34 -5.97 -6.35 3.32
C LEU A 34 -6.34 -7.77 2.90
N GLY A 35 -5.45 -8.40 2.13
CA GLY A 35 -5.68 -9.75 1.66
C GLY A 35 -4.41 -10.52 1.35
N ARG A 36 -4.60 -11.74 0.89
CA ARG A 36 -3.54 -12.67 0.46
C ARG A 36 -3.88 -13.23 -0.91
N LYS A 37 -2.91 -13.21 -1.82
CA LYS A 37 -3.04 -13.84 -3.13
C LYS A 37 -3.12 -15.36 -2.96
N VAL A 38 -4.21 -15.97 -3.34
CA VAL A 38 -4.39 -17.43 -3.31
C VAL A 38 -3.81 -18.06 -4.57
N GLY A 39 -4.16 -17.54 -5.74
CA GLY A 39 -3.71 -18.09 -7.01
C GLY A 39 -4.32 -17.36 -8.20
N MET A 40 -4.21 -17.97 -9.36
CA MET A 40 -4.85 -17.50 -10.58
C MET A 40 -5.64 -18.64 -11.23
N THR A 41 -6.76 -18.28 -11.83
CA THR A 41 -7.63 -19.18 -12.58
C THR A 41 -8.25 -18.43 -13.75
N GLN A 42 -9.16 -19.06 -14.45
CA GLN A 42 -9.95 -18.43 -15.51
C GLN A 42 -11.46 -18.64 -15.24
N ILE A 43 -12.24 -17.69 -15.66
CA ILE A 43 -13.71 -17.75 -15.63
C ILE A 43 -14.18 -17.56 -17.06
N PHE A 44 -15.22 -18.30 -17.44
CA PHE A 44 -15.87 -18.13 -18.75
C PHE A 44 -17.08 -17.21 -18.58
N GLU A 45 -17.17 -16.19 -19.42
CA GLU A 45 -18.37 -15.37 -19.56
C GLU A 45 -19.44 -16.14 -20.37
N GLN A 46 -20.67 -15.60 -20.33
CA GLN A 46 -21.77 -16.18 -21.10
C GLN A 46 -21.48 -16.22 -22.60
N ASP A 47 -20.67 -15.29 -23.10
CA ASP A 47 -20.22 -15.22 -24.50
C ASP A 47 -19.14 -16.28 -24.83
N GLY A 48 -18.76 -17.16 -23.91
CA GLY A 48 -17.69 -18.15 -24.06
C GLY A 48 -16.27 -17.59 -23.96
N ARG A 49 -16.08 -16.30 -23.65
CA ARG A 49 -14.75 -15.69 -23.48
C ARG A 49 -14.14 -16.11 -22.16
N ALA A 50 -12.88 -16.60 -22.22
CA ALA A 50 -12.10 -16.91 -21.04
C ALA A 50 -11.47 -15.63 -20.46
N ILE A 51 -11.81 -15.28 -19.21
CA ILE A 51 -11.25 -14.14 -18.48
C ILE A 51 -10.23 -14.68 -17.48
N PRO A 52 -8.94 -14.29 -17.56
CA PRO A 52 -7.96 -14.63 -16.56
C PRO A 52 -8.23 -13.84 -15.27
N VAL A 53 -8.34 -14.53 -14.14
CA VAL A 53 -8.61 -13.89 -12.84
C VAL A 53 -7.58 -14.29 -11.81
N THR A 54 -7.26 -13.36 -10.92
CA THR A 54 -6.54 -13.64 -9.68
C THR A 54 -7.52 -13.74 -8.54
N VAL A 55 -7.42 -14.82 -7.77
CA VAL A 55 -8.20 -15.05 -6.55
C VAL A 55 -7.42 -14.49 -5.37
N ILE A 56 -8.06 -13.61 -4.61
CA ILE A 56 -7.50 -12.97 -3.43
C ILE A 56 -8.42 -13.27 -2.26
N GLU A 57 -7.88 -13.83 -1.19
CA GLU A 57 -8.52 -13.91 0.11
C GLU A 57 -8.48 -12.51 0.74
N ALA A 58 -9.62 -11.84 0.85
CA ALA A 58 -9.73 -10.45 1.28
C ALA A 58 -10.49 -10.36 2.61
N GLY A 59 -9.75 -10.36 3.72
CA GLY A 59 -10.31 -10.35 5.06
C GLY A 59 -10.51 -11.77 5.66
N PRO A 60 -11.07 -11.88 6.85
CA PRO A 60 -11.47 -10.76 7.72
C PRO A 60 -10.28 -9.94 8.23
N CYS A 61 -10.45 -8.63 8.29
CA CYS A 61 -9.44 -7.70 8.81
C CYS A 61 -9.96 -7.05 10.09
N HIS A 62 -9.13 -6.97 11.13
CA HIS A 62 -9.49 -6.28 12.37
C HIS A 62 -8.97 -4.85 12.36
N VAL A 63 -9.77 -3.92 12.87
CA VAL A 63 -9.35 -2.54 13.12
C VAL A 63 -8.52 -2.52 14.40
N LEU A 64 -7.21 -2.28 14.27
CA LEU A 64 -6.28 -2.30 15.40
C LEU A 64 -6.20 -0.95 16.10
N GLN A 65 -6.25 0.14 15.36
CA GLN A 65 -6.11 1.49 15.88
C GLN A 65 -6.72 2.50 14.93
N ILE A 66 -7.34 3.52 15.50
CA ILE A 66 -7.75 4.73 14.78
C ILE A 66 -6.78 5.84 15.14
N LYS A 67 -6.26 6.53 14.13
CA LYS A 67 -5.40 7.69 14.26
C LYS A 67 -6.21 8.96 14.03
N THR A 68 -6.00 9.95 14.90
CA THR A 68 -6.68 11.23 14.86
C THR A 68 -5.69 12.37 14.65
N VAL A 69 -6.16 13.49 14.10
CA VAL A 69 -5.31 14.66 13.84
C VAL A 69 -4.66 15.17 15.12
N ASP A 70 -5.40 15.21 16.22
CA ASP A 70 -4.93 15.79 17.50
C ASP A 70 -3.76 15.01 18.10
N ARG A 71 -3.76 13.69 17.96
CA ARG A 71 -2.75 12.81 18.56
C ARG A 71 -1.64 12.43 17.60
N ASP A 72 -1.99 12.09 16.36
CA ASP A 72 -1.07 11.49 15.37
C ASP A 72 -0.74 12.47 14.22
N GLY A 73 -1.39 13.64 14.14
CA GLY A 73 -1.22 14.64 13.10
C GLY A 73 -1.93 14.31 11.77
N TYR A 74 -2.63 13.18 11.68
CA TYR A 74 -3.40 12.78 10.50
C TYR A 74 -4.47 11.74 10.85
N GLU A 75 -5.49 11.67 10.01
CA GLU A 75 -6.55 10.66 10.13
C GLU A 75 -6.16 9.39 9.36
N ALA A 76 -6.25 8.24 10.03
CA ALA A 76 -6.06 6.94 9.41
C ALA A 76 -6.67 5.82 10.27
N MET A 77 -7.00 4.71 9.60
CA MET A 77 -7.41 3.48 10.24
C MET A 77 -6.35 2.39 9.99
N GLN A 78 -5.85 1.77 11.06
CA GLN A 78 -4.88 0.70 10.98
C GLN A 78 -5.61 -0.65 10.98
N LEU A 79 -5.43 -1.40 9.90
CA LEU A 79 -5.99 -2.73 9.72
C LEU A 79 -4.94 -3.82 9.94
N GLY A 80 -5.36 -4.92 10.54
CA GLY A 80 -4.56 -6.12 10.71
C GLY A 80 -5.20 -7.33 10.02
N PHE A 81 -4.39 -8.10 9.31
CA PHE A 81 -4.80 -9.30 8.58
C PHE A 81 -3.89 -10.49 8.90
N ALA A 82 -4.46 -11.69 8.90
CA ALA A 82 -3.85 -12.97 9.22
C ALA A 82 -3.24 -13.04 10.63
N ASP A 83 -3.65 -14.01 11.41
CA ASP A 83 -3.21 -14.15 12.79
C ASP A 83 -1.76 -14.62 12.89
N LYS A 84 -1.09 -14.13 13.91
CA LYS A 84 0.26 -14.53 14.26
C LYS A 84 0.27 -15.17 15.63
N PRO A 85 0.78 -16.40 15.80
CA PRO A 85 0.83 -17.07 17.09
C PRO A 85 1.51 -16.19 18.15
N ARG A 86 0.91 -16.06 19.34
CA ARG A 86 1.43 -15.22 20.45
C ARG A 86 2.88 -15.51 20.83
N ARG A 87 3.31 -16.80 20.71
CA ARG A 87 4.69 -17.22 20.99
C ARG A 87 5.73 -16.54 20.08
N LEU A 88 5.33 -16.16 18.87
CA LEU A 88 6.22 -15.49 17.89
C LEU A 88 6.15 -13.96 17.96
N VAL A 89 5.40 -13.41 18.92
CA VAL A 89 5.20 -11.97 19.05
C VAL A 89 5.78 -11.49 20.38
N GLY A 90 6.66 -10.50 20.30
CA GLY A 90 7.21 -9.83 21.48
C GLY A 90 6.14 -9.11 22.31
N ARG A 91 6.47 -8.78 23.56
CA ARG A 91 5.56 -8.13 24.51
C ARG A 91 4.94 -6.84 23.96
N ALA A 92 5.69 -6.03 23.22
CA ALA A 92 5.22 -4.80 22.61
C ALA A 92 4.09 -5.07 21.58
N GLY A 93 4.28 -6.05 20.68
CA GLY A 93 3.24 -6.42 19.70
C GLY A 93 1.98 -6.99 20.33
N ARG A 94 2.13 -7.80 21.39
CA ARG A 94 0.98 -8.28 22.18
C ARG A 94 0.23 -7.14 22.87
N GLY A 95 0.98 -6.16 23.44
CA GLY A 95 0.41 -4.97 24.08
C GLY A 95 -0.19 -3.95 23.09
N HIS A 96 0.05 -4.10 21.78
CA HIS A 96 -0.62 -3.31 20.76
C HIS A 96 -2.08 -3.77 20.57
N VAL A 97 -2.31 -5.07 20.56
CA VAL A 97 -3.62 -5.67 20.25
C VAL A 97 -4.45 -6.02 21.48
N ALA A 98 -3.84 -6.19 22.65
CA ALA A 98 -4.54 -6.55 23.88
C ALA A 98 -4.00 -5.77 25.09
N SER A 99 -4.81 -5.65 26.12
CA SER A 99 -4.42 -5.06 27.38
C SER A 99 -3.42 -5.96 28.12
N ILE A 100 -2.22 -5.47 28.34
CA ILE A 100 -1.18 -6.16 29.12
C ILE A 100 -0.82 -5.31 30.33
N SER A 101 -0.75 -5.93 31.52
CA SER A 101 -0.26 -5.26 32.71
C SER A 101 1.21 -4.87 32.54
N SER A 102 1.53 -3.63 32.77
CA SER A 102 2.88 -3.08 32.73
C SER A 102 3.05 -2.01 33.79
N LYS A 103 4.28 -1.78 34.26
CA LYS A 103 4.57 -0.69 35.19
C LYS A 103 4.04 0.67 34.70
N ARG A 104 4.10 0.92 33.37
CA ARG A 104 3.58 2.15 32.77
C ARG A 104 2.04 2.20 32.81
N SER A 105 1.36 1.09 32.48
CA SER A 105 -0.09 1.04 32.52
C SER A 105 -0.63 1.18 33.95
N SER A 106 0.05 0.59 34.92
CA SER A 106 -0.29 0.75 36.33
C SER A 106 -0.11 2.18 36.82
N LYS A 107 1.01 2.82 36.46
CA LYS A 107 1.24 4.25 36.79
C LYS A 107 0.24 5.19 36.13
N LEU A 108 -0.12 4.95 34.84
CA LEU A 108 -1.13 5.76 34.15
C LEU A 108 -2.51 5.60 34.79
N LYS A 109 -2.92 4.39 35.14
CA LYS A 109 -4.18 4.14 35.86
C LYS A 109 -4.19 4.82 37.23
N ALA A 110 -3.10 4.72 37.98
CA ALA A 110 -2.95 5.38 39.27
C ALA A 110 -3.01 6.91 39.18
N ALA A 111 -2.54 7.50 38.06
CA ALA A 111 -2.62 8.93 37.76
C ALA A 111 -3.95 9.37 37.13
N GLY A 112 -4.97 8.51 37.09
CA GLY A 112 -6.28 8.82 36.50
C GLY A 112 -6.29 8.92 34.96
N GLY A 113 -5.19 8.54 34.28
CA GLY A 113 -5.10 8.54 32.83
C GLY A 113 -5.80 7.34 32.21
N SER A 114 -6.52 7.56 31.10
CA SER A 114 -7.13 6.50 30.32
C SER A 114 -6.12 5.83 29.39
N LEU A 115 -6.10 4.49 29.38
CA LEU A 115 -5.45 3.72 28.32
C LEU A 115 -6.36 3.73 27.10
N GLY A 116 -5.79 4.06 25.92
CA GLY A 116 -6.55 4.02 24.68
C GLY A 116 -7.19 2.64 24.44
N THR A 117 -8.36 2.63 23.81
CA THR A 117 -9.12 1.42 23.48
C THR A 117 -8.24 0.42 22.73
N LYS A 118 -8.31 -0.86 23.14
CA LYS A 118 -7.59 -1.96 22.51
C LYS A 118 -8.55 -2.86 21.74
N PRO A 119 -8.13 -3.43 20.60
CA PRO A 119 -8.99 -4.28 19.79
C PRO A 119 -9.28 -5.65 20.41
N GLU A 120 -8.55 -6.04 21.46
CA GLU A 120 -8.66 -7.33 22.17
C GLU A 120 -8.71 -8.55 21.24
N CYS A 121 -7.86 -8.55 20.23
CA CYS A 121 -7.74 -9.61 19.22
C CYS A 121 -6.36 -10.29 19.25
N GLU A 122 -6.20 -11.35 18.46
CA GLU A 122 -4.90 -11.98 18.25
C GLU A 122 -3.96 -11.05 17.46
N PRO A 123 -2.65 -11.08 17.76
CA PRO A 123 -1.66 -10.33 16.98
C PRO A 123 -1.71 -10.69 15.50
N LYS A 124 -1.55 -9.70 14.62
CA LYS A 124 -1.67 -9.88 13.18
C LYS A 124 -0.30 -9.90 12.50
N ARG A 125 -0.20 -10.65 11.40
CA ARG A 125 1.03 -10.74 10.57
C ARG A 125 1.22 -9.53 9.69
N PHE A 126 0.15 -9.07 9.08
CA PHE A 126 0.17 -8.00 8.10
C PHE A 126 -0.66 -6.83 8.61
N VAL A 127 0.01 -5.72 8.91
CA VAL A 127 -0.62 -4.52 9.45
C VAL A 127 -0.30 -3.35 8.52
N ARG A 128 -1.34 -2.63 8.09
CA ARG A 128 -1.21 -1.45 7.21
C ARG A 128 -2.24 -0.40 7.58
N GLU A 129 -1.93 0.83 7.21
CA GLU A 129 -2.79 1.98 7.43
C GLU A 129 -3.49 2.40 6.15
N PHE A 130 -4.75 2.77 6.30
CA PHE A 130 -5.55 3.41 5.27
C PHE A 130 -5.82 4.83 5.72
N ARG A 131 -5.37 5.80 4.95
CA ARG A 131 -5.58 7.23 5.25
C ARG A 131 -7.00 7.66 4.92
N GLY A 132 -7.56 8.52 5.77
CA GLY A 132 -8.91 9.05 5.71
C GLY A 132 -9.64 8.85 7.02
N ALA A 133 -10.81 9.48 7.17
CA ALA A 133 -11.65 9.35 8.35
C ALA A 133 -12.02 7.88 8.59
N ALA A 134 -11.96 7.43 9.85
CA ALA A 134 -12.31 6.06 10.22
C ALA A 134 -13.80 5.81 9.99
N THR A 135 -14.12 4.70 9.34
CA THR A 135 -15.50 4.26 9.08
C THR A 135 -15.96 3.16 10.04
N ALA A 136 -15.07 2.66 10.87
CA ALA A 136 -15.33 1.54 11.78
C ALA A 136 -14.59 1.75 13.11
N GLU A 137 -15.11 1.17 14.18
CA GLU A 137 -14.54 1.26 15.52
C GLU A 137 -13.35 0.32 15.73
N VAL A 138 -12.52 0.61 16.75
CA VAL A 138 -11.42 -0.27 17.15
C VAL A 138 -11.95 -1.62 17.63
N GLY A 139 -11.40 -2.72 17.11
CA GLY A 139 -11.82 -4.07 17.39
C GLY A 139 -12.85 -4.64 16.42
N SER A 140 -13.50 -3.82 15.59
CA SER A 140 -14.44 -4.30 14.59
C SER A 140 -13.77 -5.10 13.48
N GLU A 141 -14.52 -6.01 12.85
CA GLU A 141 -14.07 -6.79 11.70
C GLU A 141 -14.56 -6.17 10.38
N ILE A 142 -13.64 -6.04 9.44
CA ILE A 142 -13.93 -5.61 8.07
C ILE A 142 -13.81 -6.83 7.17
N LYS A 143 -14.89 -7.17 6.48
CA LYS A 143 -15.00 -8.29 5.53
C LYS A 143 -14.96 -7.77 4.09
N VAL A 144 -14.89 -8.69 3.13
CA VAL A 144 -14.88 -8.36 1.69
C VAL A 144 -16.11 -7.58 1.24
N SER A 145 -17.23 -7.67 1.96
CA SER A 145 -18.48 -6.94 1.69
C SER A 145 -18.32 -5.42 1.58
N VAL A 146 -17.25 -4.83 2.17
CA VAL A 146 -16.92 -3.41 2.00
C VAL A 146 -16.67 -3.06 0.52
N LEU A 147 -16.26 -4.03 -0.29
CA LEU A 147 -16.00 -3.86 -1.72
C LEU A 147 -17.21 -4.18 -2.60
N ASP A 148 -18.37 -4.49 -2.02
CA ASP A 148 -19.57 -4.73 -2.80
C ASP A 148 -19.98 -3.47 -3.59
N GLY A 149 -20.32 -3.67 -4.86
CA GLY A 149 -20.65 -2.59 -5.78
C GLY A 149 -19.44 -1.82 -6.33
N VAL A 150 -18.21 -2.14 -5.91
CA VAL A 150 -17.01 -1.52 -6.48
C VAL A 150 -16.67 -2.18 -7.82
N LYS A 151 -16.61 -1.39 -8.89
CA LYS A 151 -16.30 -1.86 -10.25
C LYS A 151 -14.83 -2.15 -10.47
N SER A 152 -13.95 -1.35 -9.87
CA SER A 152 -12.49 -1.45 -10.08
C SER A 152 -11.72 -1.16 -8.80
N VAL A 153 -10.61 -1.86 -8.62
CA VAL A 153 -9.74 -1.75 -7.45
C VAL A 153 -8.29 -1.55 -7.86
N ASP A 154 -7.54 -0.90 -6.98
CA ASP A 154 -6.08 -0.79 -7.04
C ASP A 154 -5.48 -1.83 -6.09
N VAL A 155 -4.63 -2.72 -6.60
CA VAL A 155 -4.01 -3.77 -5.81
C VAL A 155 -2.52 -3.52 -5.69
N THR A 156 -2.05 -3.32 -4.47
CA THR A 156 -0.63 -3.12 -4.15
C THR A 156 -0.07 -4.38 -3.51
N GLY A 157 1.03 -4.89 -4.05
CA GLY A 157 1.75 -6.03 -3.50
C GLY A 157 3.26 -5.85 -3.62
N THR A 158 4.00 -6.83 -3.10
CA THR A 158 5.45 -6.90 -3.28
C THR A 158 5.78 -7.85 -4.42
N SER A 159 6.53 -7.38 -5.40
CA SER A 159 6.91 -8.18 -6.56
C SER A 159 7.78 -9.38 -6.18
N LYS A 160 7.84 -10.40 -7.03
CA LYS A 160 8.74 -11.53 -6.84
C LYS A 160 10.19 -11.06 -6.87
N GLY A 161 11.02 -11.54 -5.95
CA GLY A 161 12.46 -11.26 -5.95
C GLY A 161 13.18 -12.03 -7.04
N CYS A 162 14.12 -11.37 -7.70
CA CYS A 162 15.00 -11.95 -8.71
C CYS A 162 16.48 -11.95 -8.26
N GLY A 163 16.75 -11.61 -7.02
CA GLY A 163 18.09 -11.52 -6.46
C GLY A 163 18.96 -10.48 -7.16
N PHE A 164 20.27 -10.68 -7.19
CA PHE A 164 21.18 -9.86 -7.95
C PHE A 164 21.04 -10.18 -9.44
N SER A 165 20.59 -9.22 -10.22
CA SER A 165 20.30 -9.39 -11.65
C SER A 165 21.20 -8.53 -12.50
N GLY A 166 21.66 -9.09 -13.60
CA GLY A 166 22.45 -8.39 -14.60
C GLY A 166 21.62 -7.36 -15.38
N TRP A 167 22.30 -6.56 -16.15
CA TRP A 167 21.76 -5.41 -16.87
C TRP A 167 20.66 -5.79 -17.87
N MET A 168 20.80 -6.91 -18.57
CA MET A 168 19.80 -7.38 -19.53
C MET A 168 18.48 -7.72 -18.84
N LYS A 169 18.52 -8.50 -17.75
CA LYS A 169 17.31 -8.88 -17.01
C LYS A 169 16.68 -7.72 -16.26
N ARG A 170 17.51 -6.86 -15.64
CA ARG A 170 17.03 -5.76 -14.80
C ARG A 170 16.51 -4.57 -15.58
N HIS A 171 17.15 -4.26 -16.73
CA HIS A 171 16.90 -3.03 -17.50
C HIS A 171 16.63 -3.27 -18.98
N ASN A 172 16.51 -4.53 -19.42
CA ASN A 172 16.23 -4.89 -20.80
C ASN A 172 17.28 -4.38 -21.81
N TYR A 173 18.57 -4.42 -21.43
CA TYR A 173 19.65 -4.11 -22.36
C TYR A 173 19.77 -5.21 -23.44
N ALA A 174 20.05 -4.82 -24.67
CA ALA A 174 20.19 -5.76 -25.79
C ALA A 174 21.40 -6.69 -25.67
N GLY A 175 22.45 -6.26 -24.98
CA GLY A 175 23.73 -6.99 -24.91
C GLY A 175 24.58 -6.76 -26.15
N GLN A 176 25.56 -7.66 -26.36
CA GLN A 176 26.47 -7.63 -27.51
C GLN A 176 26.06 -8.71 -28.53
N ARG A 177 26.62 -8.62 -29.75
CA ARG A 177 26.38 -9.60 -30.80
C ARG A 177 26.83 -11.01 -30.36
N ALA A 178 26.14 -12.06 -30.84
CA ALA A 178 26.50 -13.44 -30.56
C ALA A 178 27.58 -13.98 -31.54
N THR A 179 27.88 -13.26 -32.63
CA THR A 179 28.77 -13.61 -33.73
C THR A 179 29.90 -12.58 -33.89
N HIS A 180 30.69 -12.69 -34.93
CA HIS A 180 31.80 -11.77 -35.29
C HIS A 180 32.87 -11.64 -34.21
N GLY A 181 33.31 -12.76 -33.62
CA GLY A 181 34.43 -12.79 -32.68
C GLY A 181 34.20 -12.18 -31.30
N VAL A 182 32.96 -11.87 -30.94
CA VAL A 182 32.65 -11.41 -29.58
C VAL A 182 32.89 -12.49 -28.56
N LYS A 183 33.88 -12.28 -27.67
CA LYS A 183 34.28 -13.25 -26.64
C LYS A 183 33.84 -12.80 -25.26
N LYS A 184 33.10 -13.66 -24.51
CA LYS A 184 32.79 -13.53 -23.08
C LYS A 184 32.03 -12.27 -22.65
N VAL A 185 31.59 -11.40 -23.58
CA VAL A 185 30.92 -10.12 -23.29
C VAL A 185 29.48 -10.03 -23.82
N HIS A 186 28.89 -11.14 -24.26
CA HIS A 186 27.56 -11.19 -24.87
C HIS A 186 26.47 -10.51 -24.02
N ARG A 187 26.57 -10.62 -22.71
CA ARG A 187 25.57 -10.09 -21.77
C ARG A 187 26.01 -8.78 -21.06
N HIS A 188 27.04 -8.13 -21.57
CA HIS A 188 27.54 -6.88 -21.02
C HIS A 188 26.78 -5.68 -21.60
N ALA A 189 26.69 -4.61 -20.83
CA ALA A 189 25.96 -3.40 -21.23
C ALA A 189 26.81 -2.37 -21.99
N GLY A 190 28.11 -2.67 -22.20
CA GLY A 190 29.06 -1.73 -22.82
C GLY A 190 29.75 -0.80 -21.83
N GLY A 191 30.22 0.33 -22.29
CA GLY A 191 30.97 1.29 -21.49
C GLY A 191 30.15 1.97 -20.38
N THR A 192 30.84 2.37 -19.31
CA THR A 192 30.22 3.02 -18.15
C THR A 192 30.21 4.55 -18.25
N SER A 193 31.13 5.13 -19.02
CA SER A 193 31.33 6.57 -19.14
C SER A 193 31.63 7.00 -20.58
N ALA A 194 31.60 8.30 -20.82
CA ALA A 194 31.91 8.92 -22.12
C ALA A 194 33.41 9.16 -22.35
N GLY A 195 34.30 8.82 -21.40
CA GLY A 195 35.75 9.01 -21.47
C GLY A 195 36.26 10.08 -20.51
N THR A 196 37.26 10.87 -20.94
CA THR A 196 37.95 11.84 -20.10
C THR A 196 37.03 12.91 -19.53
N TYR A 197 36.07 13.39 -20.28
CA TYR A 197 35.02 14.30 -19.82
C TYR A 197 33.68 13.53 -19.76
N PRO A 198 32.96 13.53 -18.64
CA PRO A 198 33.13 14.26 -17.38
C PRO A 198 34.03 13.58 -16.32
N GLY A 199 34.82 12.56 -16.67
CA GLY A 199 35.74 11.85 -15.77
C GLY A 199 35.07 11.05 -14.67
N ARG A 200 33.74 10.89 -14.70
CA ARG A 200 32.93 10.17 -13.70
C ARG A 200 31.72 9.48 -14.31
N VAL A 201 31.22 8.46 -13.64
CA VAL A 201 29.92 7.87 -13.99
C VAL A 201 28.80 8.77 -13.46
N ARG A 202 27.86 9.14 -14.32
CA ARG A 202 26.72 9.98 -13.92
C ARG A 202 25.79 9.26 -12.97
N LYS A 203 25.17 9.99 -12.02
CA LYS A 203 24.12 9.47 -11.13
C LYS A 203 22.96 8.92 -11.97
N GLY A 204 22.33 7.84 -11.49
CA GLY A 204 21.22 7.19 -12.19
C GLY A 204 21.62 6.30 -13.36
N LYS A 205 22.92 6.09 -13.64
CA LYS A 205 23.36 5.09 -14.63
C LYS A 205 22.80 3.72 -14.25
N LYS A 206 22.02 3.13 -15.17
CA LYS A 206 21.44 1.80 -14.97
C LYS A 206 22.55 0.77 -14.87
N GLY A 207 22.53 -0.03 -13.82
CA GLY A 207 23.55 -1.04 -13.51
C GLY A 207 22.96 -2.36 -13.05
N ALA A 208 23.80 -3.39 -12.95
CA ALA A 208 23.43 -4.64 -12.26
C ALA A 208 23.12 -4.36 -10.79
N GLY A 209 22.30 -5.20 -10.17
CA GLY A 209 21.95 -5.04 -8.77
C GLY A 209 20.71 -5.83 -8.37
N HIS A 210 20.24 -5.59 -7.15
CA HIS A 210 19.01 -6.20 -6.63
C HIS A 210 17.81 -5.87 -7.53
N TYR A 211 17.03 -6.89 -7.85
CA TYR A 211 15.85 -6.75 -8.69
C TYR A 211 14.66 -7.50 -8.08
N GLY A 212 13.51 -6.85 -8.11
CA GLY A 212 12.30 -7.38 -7.46
C GLY A 212 12.26 -7.08 -5.96
N VAL A 213 11.27 -7.65 -5.26
CA VAL A 213 10.88 -7.33 -3.87
C VAL A 213 10.49 -5.84 -3.73
N ASP A 214 10.11 -5.24 -4.84
CA ASP A 214 9.64 -3.85 -4.88
C ASP A 214 8.14 -3.80 -4.65
N ARG A 215 7.70 -2.71 -4.01
CA ARG A 215 6.27 -2.41 -3.89
C ARG A 215 5.72 -1.95 -5.24
N VAL A 216 4.80 -2.74 -5.80
CA VAL A 216 4.17 -2.47 -7.09
C VAL A 216 2.67 -2.35 -6.89
N THR A 217 2.05 -1.38 -7.54
CA THR A 217 0.59 -1.18 -7.55
C THR A 217 0.06 -1.38 -8.95
N MET A 218 -0.83 -2.34 -9.12
CA MET A 218 -1.66 -2.49 -10.32
C MET A 218 -2.92 -1.68 -10.10
N ARG A 219 -3.16 -0.72 -10.99
CA ARG A 219 -4.27 0.23 -10.88
C ARG A 219 -5.43 -0.16 -11.80
N ASN A 220 -6.64 0.22 -11.38
CA ASN A 220 -7.86 0.06 -12.17
C ASN A 220 -8.12 -1.38 -12.63
N MET A 221 -7.92 -2.35 -11.73
CA MET A 221 -8.22 -3.75 -12.00
C MET A 221 -9.73 -3.97 -11.84
N LYS A 222 -10.38 -4.50 -12.87
CA LYS A 222 -11.82 -4.81 -12.83
C LYS A 222 -12.11 -5.91 -11.81
N VAL A 223 -13.12 -5.69 -10.98
CA VAL A 223 -13.66 -6.72 -10.08
C VAL A 223 -14.59 -7.59 -10.90
N VAL A 224 -14.32 -8.89 -10.94
CA VAL A 224 -15.14 -9.86 -11.68
C VAL A 224 -16.24 -10.41 -10.77
N ARG A 225 -15.86 -10.81 -9.54
CA ARG A 225 -16.80 -11.38 -8.58
C ARG A 225 -16.32 -11.12 -7.15
N VAL A 226 -17.26 -10.87 -6.25
CA VAL A 226 -17.06 -10.82 -4.80
C VAL A 226 -17.80 -12.01 -4.20
N ASP A 227 -17.11 -12.85 -3.45
CA ASP A 227 -17.68 -13.95 -2.69
C ASP A 227 -17.60 -13.61 -1.20
N THR A 228 -18.73 -13.24 -0.65
CA THR A 228 -18.83 -12.79 0.75
C THR A 228 -18.79 -13.95 1.75
N GLU A 229 -19.18 -15.16 1.34
CA GLU A 229 -19.19 -16.34 2.21
C GLU A 229 -17.77 -16.80 2.53
N ASN A 230 -16.93 -16.90 1.48
CA ASN A 230 -15.54 -17.36 1.59
C ASN A 230 -14.54 -16.20 1.75
N ASN A 231 -14.98 -14.94 1.80
CA ASN A 231 -14.15 -13.75 1.78
C ASN A 231 -13.15 -13.71 0.61
N LEU A 232 -13.61 -14.09 -0.60
CA LEU A 232 -12.80 -14.10 -1.81
C LEU A 232 -13.16 -12.93 -2.72
N LEU A 233 -12.13 -12.30 -3.27
CA LEU A 233 -12.23 -11.29 -4.30
C LEU A 233 -11.56 -11.80 -5.58
N LEU A 234 -12.30 -11.84 -6.67
CA LEU A 234 -11.79 -12.22 -7.98
C LEU A 234 -11.58 -10.96 -8.82
N VAL A 235 -10.33 -10.68 -9.17
CA VAL A 235 -9.95 -9.52 -9.98
C VAL A 235 -9.42 -9.96 -11.34
N HIS A 236 -9.75 -9.22 -12.39
CA HIS A 236 -9.29 -9.51 -13.74
C HIS A 236 -7.78 -9.25 -13.87
N GLY A 237 -7.05 -10.24 -14.38
CA GLY A 237 -5.64 -10.13 -14.69
C GLY A 237 -4.70 -10.52 -13.53
N ALA A 238 -3.44 -10.12 -13.64
CA ALA A 238 -2.37 -10.52 -12.75
C ALA A 238 -2.14 -9.52 -11.61
N VAL A 239 -1.95 -10.05 -10.39
CA VAL A 239 -1.62 -9.28 -9.19
C VAL A 239 -0.14 -9.49 -8.84
N PRO A 240 0.60 -8.43 -8.43
CA PRO A 240 2.00 -8.54 -8.09
C PRO A 240 2.26 -9.48 -6.91
N GLY A 241 3.38 -10.17 -6.96
CA GLY A 241 3.86 -11.06 -5.90
C GLY A 241 3.63 -12.56 -6.15
N PRO A 242 4.20 -13.39 -5.28
CA PRO A 242 4.01 -14.84 -5.30
C PRO A 242 2.63 -15.22 -4.77
N THR A 243 2.22 -16.46 -4.98
CA THR A 243 1.11 -17.10 -4.26
C THR A 243 1.41 -17.09 -2.76
N GLY A 244 0.40 -16.81 -1.93
CA GLY A 244 0.56 -16.60 -0.49
C GLY A 244 1.06 -15.20 -0.10
N GLY A 245 1.42 -14.34 -1.06
CA GLY A 245 1.86 -12.96 -0.81
C GLY A 245 0.73 -12.06 -0.32
N PHE A 246 1.04 -11.16 0.62
CA PHE A 246 0.07 -10.18 1.12
C PHE A 246 -0.12 -9.03 0.15
N VAL A 247 -1.36 -8.56 0.05
CA VAL A 247 -1.74 -7.46 -0.82
C VAL A 247 -2.61 -6.44 -0.07
N ILE A 248 -2.55 -5.20 -0.54
CA ILE A 248 -3.42 -4.11 -0.09
C ILE A 248 -4.36 -3.82 -1.24
N ILE A 249 -5.65 -3.87 -0.99
CA ILE A 249 -6.69 -3.63 -1.97
C ILE A 249 -7.36 -2.31 -1.60
N ARG A 250 -7.55 -1.44 -2.58
CA ARG A 250 -8.25 -0.16 -2.42
C ARG A 250 -9.19 0.06 -3.60
N GLU A 251 -10.28 0.71 -3.34
CA GLU A 251 -11.11 1.24 -4.42
C GLU A 251 -10.28 2.20 -5.28
N THR A 252 -10.37 2.09 -6.60
CA THR A 252 -9.65 3.00 -7.50
C THR A 252 -10.24 4.40 -7.41
N ASN A 253 -9.37 5.40 -7.41
CA ASN A 253 -9.77 6.80 -7.52
C ASN A 253 -9.77 7.31 -8.97
N LYS A 254 -9.37 6.47 -9.92
CA LYS A 254 -9.36 6.78 -11.34
C LYS A 254 -10.55 6.06 -11.99
N VAL A 255 -11.59 6.81 -12.24
CA VAL A 255 -12.70 6.35 -13.10
C VAL A 255 -12.16 6.36 -14.53
N GLY A 256 -12.13 5.17 -15.16
CA GLY A 256 -11.76 5.00 -16.54
C GLY A 256 -12.90 5.37 -17.47
#